data_0c50df3d1e0ff5f750ecbc2b53031434
#
_entry.id   0c50df3d1e0ff5f750ecbc2b53031434
#
_cell.length_a   1.000
_cell.length_b   1.000
_cell.length_c   1.000
_cell.angle_alpha   90.00
_cell.angle_beta   90.00
_cell.angle_gamma   90.00
#
_symmetry.space_group_name_H-M   'P 1'
#
loop_
_entity.id
_entity.type
_entity.pdbx_description
1 polymer ?
#
loop_
_entity_poly.entity_id
_entity_poly.type
_entity_poly.pdbx_seq_one_letter_code
_entity_poly.pdbx_strand_id
1 'polypeptide(L)'
;MKRLSSICFAGLLCLCTAMVSCVGTAPMKEVRLIDSLNQVAYAYRYKNLDSSCYAASRAYREVSLYKQGKAEASNNLGFCAFMRMDFEQAEKFHMDVYNLTKNELELLIADIGLMKIYQRTALNKEFYDYRNSALRRMKRIAEDDNLFVDRHEQIRLNYARSEFYIVSAVYYYYLQQRPEAVASINEVTDNQKLLADTNQLLYYHYIKGSAALCEGETPDEQRLREFDELYTTWRLASRKGYLYFEGNGV
;
A
#
# COMPACT_ATOMS: atom_id res chain seq x y z
N MET A 1 17.75 35.06 -57.22
CA MET A 1 16.81 35.02 -56.11
C MET A 1 16.53 33.54 -55.59
N LYS A 2 17.53 32.68 -55.49
CA LYS A 2 17.33 31.27 -55.02
C LYS A 2 18.27 30.82 -53.88
N ARG A 3 18.98 31.76 -53.21
CA ARG A 3 19.91 31.44 -52.10
C ARG A 3 19.50 31.95 -50.69
N LEU A 4 18.40 32.70 -50.59
CA LEU A 4 17.94 33.19 -49.27
C LEU A 4 16.94 32.27 -48.59
N SER A 5 16.28 31.35 -49.29
CA SER A 5 15.29 30.46 -48.70
C SER A 5 15.89 29.24 -47.93
N SER A 6 17.13 28.85 -48.26
CA SER A 6 17.80 27.72 -47.61
C SER A 6 18.37 28.01 -46.23
N ILE A 7 18.69 29.28 -45.93
CA ILE A 7 19.29 29.69 -44.66
C ILE A 7 18.19 29.81 -43.58
N CYS A 8 16.99 30.26 -43.95
CA CYS A 8 15.86 30.32 -42.98
C CYS A 8 15.34 28.94 -42.56
N PHE A 9 15.44 27.94 -43.47
CA PHE A 9 14.97 26.57 -43.11
C PHE A 9 15.93 25.83 -42.16
N ALA A 10 17.23 26.07 -42.28
CA ALA A 10 18.23 25.47 -41.41
C ALA A 10 18.20 26.11 -39.98
N GLY A 11 17.88 27.42 -39.89
CA GLY A 11 17.74 28.11 -38.61
C GLY A 11 16.48 27.66 -37.84
N LEU A 12 15.39 27.33 -38.51
CA LEU A 12 14.14 26.87 -37.87
C LEU A 12 14.24 25.41 -37.40
N LEU A 13 15.03 24.56 -38.10
CA LEU A 13 15.28 23.19 -37.66
C LEU A 13 16.16 23.10 -36.41
N CYS A 14 17.12 24.00 -36.24
CA CYS A 14 17.97 24.07 -35.06
C CYS A 14 17.23 24.57 -33.81
N LEU A 15 16.19 25.41 -33.95
CA LEU A 15 15.39 25.85 -32.81
C LEU A 15 14.40 24.79 -32.31
N CYS A 16 13.96 23.87 -33.16
CA CYS A 16 13.08 22.78 -32.78
C CYS A 16 13.79 21.65 -32.03
N THR A 17 15.12 21.50 -32.16
CA THR A 17 15.87 20.46 -31.44
C THR A 17 16.32 20.87 -30.04
N ALA A 18 16.20 22.14 -29.65
CA ALA A 18 16.57 22.65 -28.31
C ALA A 18 15.45 22.50 -27.28
N MET A 19 14.27 21.98 -27.66
CA MET A 19 13.16 21.62 -26.75
C MET A 19 13.19 20.13 -26.39
N VAL A 20 14.36 19.50 -26.33
CA VAL A 20 14.50 18.25 -25.61
C VAL A 20 14.39 18.60 -24.15
N SER A 21 13.20 18.39 -23.59
CA SER A 21 12.90 18.52 -22.18
C SER A 21 14.01 17.83 -21.39
N CYS A 22 14.84 18.60 -20.70
CA CYS A 22 15.59 18.09 -19.57
C CYS A 22 14.56 17.61 -18.56
N VAL A 23 14.15 16.36 -18.64
CA VAL A 23 13.53 15.68 -17.52
C VAL A 23 14.64 15.61 -16.48
N GLY A 24 14.72 16.64 -15.62
CA GLY A 24 15.73 16.71 -14.58
C GLY A 24 15.57 15.51 -13.68
N THR A 25 16.63 14.72 -13.55
CA THR A 25 16.69 13.66 -12.54
C THR A 25 16.67 14.31 -11.16
N ALA A 26 15.90 13.74 -10.23
CA ALA A 26 15.83 14.26 -8.87
C ALA A 26 17.22 14.28 -8.22
N PRO A 27 17.59 15.36 -7.50
CA PRO A 27 18.86 15.40 -6.78
C PRO A 27 18.95 14.25 -5.76
N MET A 28 20.10 13.60 -5.65
CA MET A 28 20.30 12.47 -4.72
C MET A 28 19.97 12.86 -3.26
N LYS A 29 20.19 14.11 -2.87
CA LYS A 29 19.81 14.61 -1.53
C LYS A 29 18.29 14.60 -1.33
N GLU A 30 17.52 14.98 -2.35
CA GLU A 30 16.05 14.92 -2.32
C GLU A 30 15.60 13.46 -2.19
N VAL A 31 16.12 12.57 -3.04
CA VAL A 31 15.77 11.14 -3.00
C VAL A 31 16.00 10.55 -1.61
N ARG A 32 17.20 10.71 -1.04
CA ARG A 32 17.52 10.18 0.30
C ARG A 32 16.61 10.74 1.40
N LEU A 33 16.30 12.03 1.35
CA LEU A 33 15.42 12.65 2.34
C LEU A 33 13.99 12.06 2.24
N ILE A 34 13.45 12.01 1.04
CA ILE A 34 12.08 11.54 0.81
C ILE A 34 11.95 10.05 1.16
N ASP A 35 12.91 9.22 0.75
CA ASP A 35 12.93 7.80 1.09
C ASP A 35 13.00 7.59 2.61
N SER A 36 13.86 8.34 3.30
CA SER A 36 13.95 8.27 4.77
C SER A 36 12.63 8.66 5.44
N LEU A 37 11.94 9.71 4.97
CA LEU A 37 10.64 10.12 5.51
C LEU A 37 9.55 9.07 5.24
N ASN A 38 9.53 8.47 4.06
CA ASN A 38 8.60 7.39 3.72
C ASN A 38 8.84 6.13 4.56
N GLN A 39 10.10 5.75 4.79
CA GLN A 39 10.43 4.63 5.68
C GLN A 39 9.99 4.90 7.13
N VAL A 40 10.17 6.12 7.64
CA VAL A 40 9.64 6.51 8.95
C VAL A 40 8.12 6.43 8.98
N ALA A 41 7.43 6.96 7.96
CA ALA A 41 5.98 6.88 7.86
C ALA A 41 5.49 5.43 7.92
N TYR A 42 6.11 4.54 7.15
CA TYR A 42 5.79 3.10 7.16
C TYR A 42 6.06 2.45 8.52
N ALA A 43 7.20 2.71 9.14
CA ALA A 43 7.59 2.08 10.41
C ALA A 43 6.68 2.48 11.59
N TYR A 44 6.05 3.66 11.52
CA TYR A 44 5.19 4.19 12.58
C TYR A 44 3.69 3.92 12.36
N ARG A 45 3.27 3.27 11.25
CA ARG A 45 1.85 3.08 10.86
C ARG A 45 0.94 2.68 12.01
N TYR A 46 1.32 1.68 12.80
CA TYR A 46 0.51 1.15 13.91
C TYR A 46 1.12 1.42 15.29
N LYS A 47 2.29 2.08 15.34
CA LYS A 47 2.94 2.49 16.59
C LYS A 47 2.45 3.86 17.03
N ASN A 48 2.49 4.81 16.14
CA ASN A 48 2.09 6.18 16.38
C ASN A 48 1.61 6.80 15.06
N LEU A 49 0.29 6.86 14.90
CA LEU A 49 -0.32 7.33 13.66
C LEU A 49 0.05 8.79 13.34
N ASP A 50 0.16 9.66 14.35
CA ASP A 50 0.50 11.06 14.13
C ASP A 50 1.92 11.23 13.63
N SER A 51 2.88 10.46 14.15
CA SER A 51 4.25 10.43 13.65
C SER A 51 4.32 9.90 12.22
N SER A 52 3.53 8.86 11.89
CA SER A 52 3.41 8.35 10.53
C SER A 52 2.88 9.41 9.58
N CYS A 53 1.77 10.06 9.95
CA CYS A 53 1.14 11.12 9.14
C CYS A 53 2.04 12.34 8.96
N TYR A 54 2.77 12.74 10.00
CA TYR A 54 3.72 13.85 9.93
C TYR A 54 4.86 13.57 8.95
N ALA A 55 5.48 12.39 9.02
CA ALA A 55 6.55 12.00 8.12
C ALA A 55 6.06 11.91 6.67
N ALA A 56 4.90 11.28 6.42
CA ALA A 56 4.28 11.20 5.10
C ALA A 56 3.95 12.58 4.53
N SER A 57 3.38 13.48 5.35
CA SER A 57 3.06 14.85 4.94
C SER A 57 4.31 15.66 4.57
N ARG A 58 5.39 15.46 5.31
CA ARG A 58 6.69 16.09 4.97
C ARG A 58 7.22 15.55 3.66
N ALA A 59 7.27 14.22 3.48
CA ALA A 59 7.70 13.61 2.22
C ALA A 59 6.90 14.16 1.04
N TYR A 60 5.56 14.19 1.14
CA TYR A 60 4.69 14.67 0.08
C TYR A 60 4.91 16.15 -0.30
N ARG A 61 5.18 17.02 0.69
CA ARG A 61 5.38 18.47 0.47
C ARG A 61 6.79 18.83 0.03
N GLU A 62 7.81 18.12 0.54
CA GLU A 62 9.22 18.46 0.27
C GLU A 62 9.72 17.89 -1.06
N VAL A 63 8.98 16.97 -1.69
CA VAL A 63 9.33 16.42 -2.99
C VAL A 63 9.07 17.44 -4.11
N SER A 64 10.06 17.59 -5.01
CA SER A 64 9.95 18.45 -6.20
C SER A 64 10.02 17.66 -7.52
N LEU A 65 11.03 16.83 -7.68
CA LEU A 65 11.29 16.06 -8.90
C LEU A 65 11.14 14.56 -8.72
N TYR A 66 11.25 14.04 -7.49
CA TYR A 66 11.21 12.62 -7.18
C TYR A 66 9.76 12.09 -7.10
N LYS A 67 9.10 11.96 -8.26
CA LYS A 67 7.70 11.53 -8.38
C LYS A 67 7.43 10.15 -7.74
N GLN A 68 8.38 9.21 -7.83
CA GLN A 68 8.27 7.89 -7.19
C GLN A 68 8.12 8.02 -5.67
N GLY A 69 8.98 8.79 -5.01
CA GLY A 69 8.88 9.05 -3.58
C GLY A 69 7.61 9.82 -3.19
N LYS A 70 7.08 10.67 -4.09
CA LYS A 70 5.78 11.32 -3.88
C LYS A 70 4.62 10.35 -3.94
N ALA A 71 4.67 9.38 -4.84
CA ALA A 71 3.65 8.32 -4.94
C ALA A 71 3.60 7.48 -3.66
N GLU A 72 4.77 7.09 -3.13
CA GLU A 72 4.85 6.39 -1.84
C GLU A 72 4.30 7.25 -0.69
N ALA A 73 4.66 8.53 -0.64
CA ALA A 73 4.14 9.47 0.37
C ALA A 73 2.61 9.62 0.26
N SER A 74 2.06 9.65 -0.95
CA SER A 74 0.62 9.68 -1.20
C SER A 74 -0.07 8.43 -0.66
N ASN A 75 0.47 7.24 -0.92
CA ASN A 75 -0.03 5.98 -0.33
C ASN A 75 0.01 5.99 1.20
N ASN A 76 1.09 6.50 1.80
CA ASN A 76 1.20 6.63 3.25
C ASN A 76 0.16 7.61 3.83
N LEU A 77 -0.13 8.72 3.13
CA LEU A 77 -1.19 9.67 3.52
C LEU A 77 -2.58 9.06 3.35
N GLY A 78 -2.81 8.27 2.29
CA GLY A 78 -4.05 7.52 2.11
C GLY A 78 -4.30 6.55 3.26
N PHE A 79 -3.25 5.82 3.69
CA PHE A 79 -3.32 4.99 4.90
C PHE A 79 -3.67 5.82 6.14
N CYS A 80 -3.02 6.96 6.36
CA CYS A 80 -3.29 7.83 7.52
C CYS A 80 -4.74 8.33 7.55
N ALA A 81 -5.26 8.78 6.41
CA ALA A 81 -6.63 9.25 6.28
C ALA A 81 -7.63 8.10 6.52
N PHE A 82 -7.38 6.91 5.95
CA PHE A 82 -8.18 5.73 6.20
C PHE A 82 -8.26 5.36 7.69
N MET A 83 -7.13 5.37 8.40
CA MET A 83 -7.08 5.08 9.85
C MET A 83 -7.83 6.12 10.71
N ARG A 84 -8.01 7.34 10.18
CA ARG A 84 -8.84 8.39 10.80
C ARG A 84 -10.29 8.37 10.32
N MET A 85 -10.68 7.36 9.52
CA MET A 85 -12.01 7.22 8.92
C MET A 85 -12.38 8.37 7.96
N ASP A 86 -11.41 9.12 7.48
CA ASP A 86 -11.57 10.13 6.44
C ASP A 86 -11.42 9.45 5.05
N PHE A 87 -12.49 8.75 4.65
CA PHE A 87 -12.47 7.93 3.44
C PHE A 87 -12.38 8.76 2.16
N GLU A 88 -12.95 9.96 2.13
CA GLU A 88 -12.85 10.87 0.98
C GLU A 88 -11.40 11.30 0.74
N GLN A 89 -10.71 11.73 1.80
CA GLN A 89 -9.32 12.12 1.69
C GLN A 89 -8.40 10.93 1.41
N ALA A 90 -8.71 9.74 1.97
CA ALA A 90 -7.97 8.51 1.69
C ALA A 90 -8.07 8.13 0.22
N GLU A 91 -9.28 8.15 -0.36
CA GLU A 91 -9.52 7.89 -1.78
C GLU A 91 -8.73 8.85 -2.67
N LYS A 92 -8.79 10.14 -2.37
CA LYS A 92 -8.07 11.17 -3.12
C LYS A 92 -6.55 10.91 -3.16
N PHE A 93 -5.95 10.56 -2.02
CA PHE A 93 -4.51 10.25 -1.99
C PHE A 93 -4.17 8.98 -2.77
N HIS A 94 -4.95 7.91 -2.66
CA HIS A 94 -4.70 6.70 -3.42
C HIS A 94 -4.93 6.90 -4.93
N MET A 95 -5.93 7.69 -5.33
CA MET A 95 -6.16 8.05 -6.73
C MET A 95 -5.04 8.93 -7.31
N ASP A 96 -4.43 9.81 -6.51
CA ASP A 96 -3.31 10.66 -6.95
C ASP A 96 -2.08 9.84 -7.39
N VAL A 97 -1.87 8.66 -6.80
CA VAL A 97 -0.76 7.76 -7.15
C VAL A 97 -0.72 7.42 -8.64
N TYR A 98 -1.89 7.22 -9.28
CA TYR A 98 -1.96 6.90 -10.71
C TYR A 98 -1.44 8.02 -11.62
N ASN A 99 -1.47 9.26 -11.15
CA ASN A 99 -0.94 10.42 -11.85
C ASN A 99 0.56 10.62 -11.60
N LEU A 100 1.08 10.07 -10.50
CA LEU A 100 2.45 10.31 -10.04
C LEU A 100 3.44 9.29 -10.59
N THR A 101 3.03 8.02 -10.79
CA THR A 101 3.97 6.95 -11.12
C THR A 101 3.37 5.87 -12.02
N LYS A 102 4.27 5.05 -12.61
CA LYS A 102 3.94 3.79 -13.27
C LYS A 102 4.54 2.59 -12.53
N ASN A 103 5.10 2.80 -11.35
CA ASN A 103 5.65 1.73 -10.52
C ASN A 103 4.52 0.79 -10.07
N GLU A 104 4.62 -0.48 -10.40
CA GLU A 104 3.59 -1.48 -10.13
C GLU A 104 3.35 -1.72 -8.65
N LEU A 105 4.37 -1.57 -7.78
CA LEU A 105 4.21 -1.69 -6.33
C LEU A 105 3.35 -0.56 -5.76
N GLU A 106 3.65 0.70 -6.14
CA GLU A 106 2.88 1.85 -5.66
C GLU A 106 1.42 1.79 -6.13
N LEU A 107 1.22 1.38 -7.37
CA LEU A 107 -0.12 1.20 -7.93
C LEU A 107 -0.87 0.02 -7.28
N LEU A 108 -0.17 -1.07 -6.93
CA LEU A 108 -0.75 -2.19 -6.16
C LEU A 108 -1.21 -1.74 -4.77
N ILE A 109 -0.37 -0.97 -4.06
CA ILE A 109 -0.71 -0.44 -2.73
C ILE A 109 -1.91 0.50 -2.83
N ALA A 110 -1.99 1.35 -3.87
CA ALA A 110 -3.13 2.22 -4.11
C ALA A 110 -4.42 1.42 -4.38
N ASP A 111 -4.37 0.39 -5.24
CA ASP A 111 -5.50 -0.50 -5.52
C ASP A 111 -6.04 -1.11 -4.21
N ILE A 112 -5.16 -1.62 -3.34
CA ILE A 112 -5.55 -2.23 -2.06
C ILE A 112 -6.11 -1.19 -1.09
N GLY A 113 -5.53 0.02 -1.05
CA GLY A 113 -6.06 1.13 -0.27
C GLY A 113 -7.50 1.48 -0.68
N LEU A 114 -7.77 1.53 -1.98
CA LEU A 114 -9.12 1.76 -2.53
C LEU A 114 -10.06 0.58 -2.23
N MET A 115 -9.61 -0.67 -2.32
CA MET A 115 -10.40 -1.84 -1.88
C MET A 115 -10.84 -1.70 -0.42
N LYS A 116 -9.97 -1.26 0.49
CA LYS A 116 -10.30 -1.05 1.91
C LYS A 116 -11.39 0.01 2.09
N ILE A 117 -11.29 1.12 1.36
CA ILE A 117 -12.27 2.20 1.39
C ILE A 117 -13.63 1.69 0.90
N TYR A 118 -13.68 1.04 -0.25
CA TYR A 118 -14.93 0.56 -0.85
C TYR A 118 -15.56 -0.59 -0.08
N GLN A 119 -14.75 -1.40 0.61
CA GLN A 119 -15.26 -2.36 1.59
C GLN A 119 -16.00 -1.64 2.74
N ARG A 120 -15.44 -0.56 3.28
CA ARG A 120 -16.04 0.19 4.40
C ARG A 120 -17.27 1.01 3.99
N THR A 121 -17.33 1.45 2.75
CA THR A 121 -18.43 2.25 2.20
C THR A 121 -19.48 1.40 1.46
N ALA A 122 -19.33 0.06 1.45
CA ALA A 122 -20.22 -0.90 0.79
C ALA A 122 -20.39 -0.67 -0.72
N LEU A 123 -19.37 -0.11 -1.39
CA LEU A 123 -19.34 0.08 -2.83
C LEU A 123 -18.77 -1.18 -3.50
N ASN A 124 -19.64 -2.16 -3.68
CA ASN A 124 -19.24 -3.52 -4.10
C ASN A 124 -18.63 -3.57 -5.49
N LYS A 125 -19.16 -2.81 -6.45
CA LYS A 125 -18.63 -2.78 -7.81
C LYS A 125 -17.20 -2.27 -7.82
N GLU A 126 -16.97 -1.13 -7.17
CA GLU A 126 -15.66 -0.48 -7.04
C GLU A 126 -14.67 -1.39 -6.33
N PHE A 127 -15.09 -2.07 -5.26
CA PHE A 127 -14.25 -3.07 -4.59
C PHE A 127 -13.75 -4.15 -5.56
N TYR A 128 -14.64 -4.76 -6.36
CA TYR A 128 -14.25 -5.79 -7.32
C TYR A 128 -13.39 -5.24 -8.46
N ASP A 129 -13.64 -4.04 -8.94
CA ASP A 129 -12.85 -3.40 -10.00
C ASP A 129 -11.38 -3.23 -9.55
N TYR A 130 -11.15 -2.72 -8.33
CA TYR A 130 -9.80 -2.55 -7.76
C TYR A 130 -9.17 -3.88 -7.33
N ARG A 131 -9.96 -4.82 -6.80
CA ARG A 131 -9.47 -6.17 -6.52
C ARG A 131 -8.94 -6.85 -7.79
N ASN A 132 -9.65 -6.76 -8.89
CA ASN A 132 -9.21 -7.32 -10.16
C ASN A 132 -7.99 -6.57 -10.71
N SER A 133 -7.89 -5.26 -10.49
CA SER A 133 -6.70 -4.47 -10.82
C SER A 133 -5.49 -4.95 -10.03
N ALA A 134 -5.61 -5.09 -8.71
CA ALA A 134 -4.56 -5.59 -7.83
C ALA A 134 -4.07 -6.98 -8.24
N LEU A 135 -4.98 -7.91 -8.58
CA LEU A 135 -4.62 -9.25 -9.08
C LEU A 135 -3.77 -9.20 -10.36
N ARG A 136 -4.16 -8.36 -11.32
CA ARG A 136 -3.37 -8.19 -12.55
C ARG A 136 -1.98 -7.62 -12.27
N ARG A 137 -1.85 -6.69 -11.31
CA ARG A 137 -0.55 -6.13 -10.90
C ARG A 137 0.31 -7.17 -10.20
N MET A 138 -0.25 -7.92 -9.26
CA MET A 138 0.48 -9.01 -8.59
C MET A 138 1.02 -10.04 -9.59
N LYS A 139 0.24 -10.35 -10.64
CA LYS A 139 0.70 -11.24 -11.71
C LYS A 139 1.87 -10.63 -12.48
N ARG A 140 1.78 -9.37 -12.92
CA ARG A 140 2.89 -8.69 -13.63
C ARG A 140 4.15 -8.61 -12.78
N ILE A 141 4.01 -8.30 -11.49
CA ILE A 141 5.13 -8.26 -10.54
C ILE A 141 5.79 -9.65 -10.40
N ALA A 142 4.98 -10.74 -10.41
CA ALA A 142 5.51 -12.09 -10.29
C ALA A 142 6.22 -12.58 -11.57
N GLU A 143 5.93 -11.99 -12.72
CA GLU A 143 6.55 -12.32 -14.01
C GLU A 143 7.90 -11.60 -14.22
N ASP A 144 8.25 -10.63 -13.37
CA ASP A 144 9.50 -9.86 -13.46
C ASP A 144 10.35 -10.03 -12.20
N ASP A 145 11.23 -11.04 -12.23
CA ASP A 145 12.10 -11.40 -11.10
C ASP A 145 13.10 -10.29 -10.69
N ASN A 146 13.29 -9.26 -11.51
CA ASN A 146 14.25 -8.19 -11.29
C ASN A 146 13.63 -6.87 -10.79
N LEU A 147 12.31 -6.85 -10.58
CA LEU A 147 11.59 -5.59 -10.34
C LEU A 147 11.92 -4.94 -9.00
N PHE A 148 12.32 -5.73 -7.98
CA PHE A 148 12.55 -5.24 -6.62
C PHE A 148 13.89 -5.73 -6.06
N VAL A 149 14.88 -4.87 -6.13
CA VAL A 149 16.22 -5.11 -5.59
C VAL A 149 16.35 -4.57 -4.16
N ASP A 150 15.54 -3.56 -3.80
CA ASP A 150 15.58 -2.93 -2.48
C ASP A 150 14.78 -3.73 -1.44
N ARG A 151 15.40 -3.91 -0.26
CA ARG A 151 14.78 -4.62 0.87
C ARG A 151 13.48 -3.95 1.36
N HIS A 152 13.41 -2.63 1.34
CA HIS A 152 12.23 -1.89 1.77
C HIS A 152 11.06 -2.15 0.82
N GLU A 153 11.29 -2.14 -0.49
CA GLU A 153 10.27 -2.47 -1.49
C GLU A 153 9.79 -3.92 -1.35
N GLN A 154 10.70 -4.88 -1.08
CA GLN A 154 10.32 -6.28 -0.84
C GLN A 154 9.42 -6.45 0.39
N ILE A 155 9.73 -5.75 1.49
CA ILE A 155 8.89 -5.76 2.70
C ILE A 155 7.50 -5.19 2.37
N ARG A 156 7.44 -4.07 1.66
CA ARG A 156 6.18 -3.43 1.27
C ARG A 156 5.38 -4.29 0.29
N LEU A 157 6.03 -4.99 -0.63
CA LEU A 157 5.38 -5.93 -1.54
C LEU A 157 4.74 -7.10 -0.77
N ASN A 158 5.48 -7.70 0.15
CA ASN A 158 4.96 -8.78 0.97
C ASN A 158 3.78 -8.31 1.84
N TYR A 159 3.88 -7.09 2.42
CA TYR A 159 2.77 -6.47 3.14
C TYR A 159 1.56 -6.26 2.21
N ALA A 160 1.74 -5.69 1.04
CA ALA A 160 0.65 -5.47 0.10
C ALA A 160 -0.04 -6.78 -0.31
N ARG A 161 0.73 -7.85 -0.58
CA ARG A 161 0.16 -9.18 -0.88
C ARG A 161 -0.66 -9.74 0.28
N SER A 162 -0.12 -9.69 1.50
CA SER A 162 -0.87 -10.17 2.69
C SER A 162 -2.12 -9.31 2.92
N GLU A 163 -2.02 -7.99 2.82
CA GLU A 163 -3.14 -7.07 2.99
C GLU A 163 -4.24 -7.31 1.94
N PHE A 164 -3.87 -7.58 0.68
CA PHE A 164 -4.84 -7.95 -0.36
C PHE A 164 -5.70 -9.14 0.03
N TYR A 165 -5.07 -10.22 0.50
CA TYR A 165 -5.80 -11.43 0.91
C TYR A 165 -6.60 -11.21 2.18
N ILE A 166 -6.05 -10.49 3.17
CA ILE A 166 -6.76 -10.16 4.41
C ILE A 166 -7.99 -9.31 4.13
N VAL A 167 -7.87 -8.26 3.31
CA VAL A 167 -9.00 -7.39 2.93
C VAL A 167 -10.06 -8.18 2.14
N SER A 168 -9.63 -9.08 1.26
CA SER A 168 -10.55 -9.98 0.54
C SER A 168 -11.28 -10.92 1.51
N ALA A 169 -10.57 -11.52 2.47
CA ALA A 169 -11.17 -12.41 3.48
C ALA A 169 -12.23 -11.68 4.31
N VAL A 170 -11.92 -10.47 4.80
CA VAL A 170 -12.87 -9.64 5.57
C VAL A 170 -14.10 -9.29 4.72
N TYR A 171 -13.90 -8.94 3.46
CA TYR A 171 -15.02 -8.61 2.56
C TYR A 171 -15.94 -9.81 2.32
N TYR A 172 -15.38 -10.98 2.01
CA TYR A 172 -16.16 -12.21 1.84
C TYR A 172 -16.89 -12.63 3.12
N TYR A 173 -16.26 -12.43 4.28
CA TYR A 173 -16.92 -12.67 5.57
C TYR A 173 -18.17 -11.80 5.74
N TYR A 174 -18.10 -10.49 5.44
CA TYR A 174 -19.26 -9.60 5.50
C TYR A 174 -20.36 -9.97 4.49
N LEU A 175 -20.01 -10.55 3.35
CA LEU A 175 -20.96 -11.07 2.37
C LEU A 175 -21.51 -12.45 2.74
N GLN A 176 -21.19 -12.99 3.91
CA GLN A 176 -21.55 -14.35 4.35
C GLN A 176 -20.98 -15.47 3.46
N GLN A 177 -19.93 -15.19 2.72
CA GLN A 177 -19.20 -16.12 1.86
C GLN A 177 -18.01 -16.72 2.64
N ARG A 178 -18.33 -17.53 3.66
CA ARG A 178 -17.31 -18.07 4.60
C ARG A 178 -16.24 -18.92 3.91
N PRO A 179 -16.54 -19.82 2.96
CA PRO A 179 -15.50 -20.60 2.27
C PRO A 179 -14.47 -19.72 1.56
N GLU A 180 -14.92 -18.66 0.86
CA GLU A 180 -14.06 -17.72 0.16
C GLU A 180 -13.25 -16.86 1.14
N ALA A 181 -13.83 -16.52 2.29
CA ALA A 181 -13.13 -15.80 3.34
C ALA A 181 -11.98 -16.63 3.92
N VAL A 182 -12.26 -17.89 4.27
CA VAL A 182 -11.25 -18.84 4.78
C VAL A 182 -10.18 -19.14 3.73
N ALA A 183 -10.57 -19.41 2.48
CA ALA A 183 -9.61 -19.60 1.39
C ALA A 183 -8.66 -18.40 1.24
N SER A 184 -9.19 -17.17 1.33
CA SER A 184 -8.37 -15.96 1.23
C SER A 184 -7.40 -15.81 2.39
N ILE A 185 -7.81 -16.10 3.64
CA ILE A 185 -6.91 -15.98 4.79
C ILE A 185 -5.83 -17.05 4.79
N ASN A 186 -6.12 -18.26 4.26
CA ASN A 186 -5.17 -19.35 4.16
C ASN A 186 -4.03 -19.05 3.19
N GLU A 187 -4.24 -18.24 2.15
CA GLU A 187 -3.15 -17.74 1.29
C GLU A 187 -2.05 -17.01 2.10
N VAL A 188 -2.42 -16.35 3.18
CA VAL A 188 -1.46 -15.68 4.08
C VAL A 188 -0.87 -16.69 5.07
N THR A 189 -1.67 -17.58 5.64
CA THR A 189 -1.25 -18.61 6.60
C THR A 189 -0.19 -19.52 6.00
N ASP A 190 -0.39 -19.96 4.76
CA ASP A 190 0.47 -20.93 4.08
C ASP A 190 1.77 -20.29 3.54
N ASN A 191 1.87 -18.97 3.56
CA ASN A 191 3.02 -18.25 3.06
C ASN A 191 3.71 -17.42 4.14
N GLN A 192 4.62 -18.04 4.88
CA GLN A 192 5.35 -17.38 5.98
C GLN A 192 6.13 -16.12 5.57
N LYS A 193 6.53 -15.99 4.30
CA LYS A 193 7.20 -14.77 3.81
C LYS A 193 6.29 -13.56 3.86
N LEU A 194 4.96 -13.77 3.73
CA LEU A 194 3.97 -12.70 3.83
C LEU A 194 3.80 -12.17 5.26
N LEU A 195 4.31 -12.84 6.27
CA LEU A 195 4.23 -12.48 7.69
C LEU A 195 5.60 -12.10 8.29
N ALA A 196 6.60 -11.82 7.46
CA ALA A 196 7.95 -11.54 7.91
C ALA A 196 8.10 -10.17 8.61
N ASP A 197 7.23 -9.22 8.33
CA ASP A 197 7.21 -7.89 8.95
C ASP A 197 6.23 -7.83 10.14
N THR A 198 6.59 -7.07 11.19
CA THR A 198 5.75 -6.98 12.40
C THR A 198 4.39 -6.33 12.12
N ASN A 199 4.31 -5.36 11.20
CA ASN A 199 3.03 -4.74 10.84
C ASN A 199 2.09 -5.76 10.18
N GLN A 200 2.63 -6.61 9.29
CA GLN A 200 1.89 -7.69 8.64
C GLN A 200 1.38 -8.70 9.66
N LEU A 201 2.28 -9.17 10.52
CA LEU A 201 1.97 -10.20 11.52
C LEU A 201 0.87 -9.72 12.48
N LEU A 202 0.97 -8.50 13.00
CA LEU A 202 -0.03 -7.93 13.89
C LEU A 202 -1.37 -7.74 13.20
N TYR A 203 -1.37 -7.21 11.98
CA TYR A 203 -2.60 -7.01 11.22
C TYR A 203 -3.29 -8.35 10.91
N TYR A 204 -2.52 -9.36 10.52
CA TYR A 204 -3.03 -10.71 10.27
C TYR A 204 -3.72 -11.32 11.49
N HIS A 205 -3.02 -11.40 12.63
CA HIS A 205 -3.58 -11.97 13.85
C HIS A 205 -4.82 -11.20 14.34
N TYR A 206 -4.75 -9.87 14.32
CA TYR A 206 -5.86 -9.02 14.70
C TYR A 206 -7.11 -9.28 13.85
N ILE A 207 -6.98 -9.29 12.54
CA ILE A 207 -8.11 -9.51 11.63
C ILE A 207 -8.63 -10.95 11.73
N LYS A 208 -7.73 -11.93 11.82
CA LYS A 208 -8.13 -13.34 11.93
C LYS A 208 -8.99 -13.59 13.16
N GLY A 209 -8.62 -13.04 14.29
CA GLY A 209 -9.42 -13.14 15.51
C GLY A 209 -10.68 -12.26 15.47
N SER A 210 -10.54 -10.96 15.14
CA SER A 210 -11.67 -10.00 15.21
C SER A 210 -12.77 -10.23 14.17
N ALA A 211 -12.45 -10.83 13.04
CA ALA A 211 -13.40 -11.15 11.98
C ALA A 211 -13.90 -12.60 12.01
N ALA A 212 -13.66 -13.34 13.11
CA ALA A 212 -14.07 -14.74 13.25
C ALA A 212 -13.62 -15.64 12.07
N LEU A 213 -12.39 -15.43 11.59
CA LEU A 213 -11.81 -16.19 10.47
C LEU A 213 -11.03 -17.42 10.92
N CYS A 214 -11.15 -17.81 12.19
CA CYS A 214 -10.59 -19.03 12.72
C CYS A 214 -11.49 -20.22 12.42
N GLU A 215 -10.87 -21.36 12.13
CA GLU A 215 -11.56 -22.63 11.95
C GLU A 215 -11.56 -23.42 13.27
N GLY A 216 -12.62 -24.15 13.52
CA GLY A 216 -12.78 -25.06 14.63
C GLY A 216 -13.90 -26.05 14.35
N GLU A 217 -13.80 -27.26 14.94
CA GLU A 217 -14.81 -28.30 14.79
C GLU A 217 -16.10 -27.94 15.53
N THR A 218 -15.97 -27.20 16.63
CA THR A 218 -17.09 -26.72 17.45
C THR A 218 -17.05 -25.22 17.64
N PRO A 219 -18.19 -24.57 17.99
CA PRO A 219 -18.22 -23.14 18.31
C PRO A 219 -17.25 -22.73 19.44
N ASP A 220 -17.04 -23.60 20.42
CA ASP A 220 -16.14 -23.29 21.54
C ASP A 220 -14.66 -23.38 21.11
N GLU A 221 -14.30 -24.34 20.28
CA GLU A 221 -12.96 -24.42 19.68
C GLU A 221 -12.67 -23.22 18.79
N GLN A 222 -13.64 -22.77 17.99
CA GLN A 222 -13.51 -21.56 17.18
C GLN A 222 -13.25 -20.34 18.07
N ARG A 223 -14.05 -20.12 19.12
CA ARG A 223 -13.89 -19.00 20.07
C ARG A 223 -12.54 -19.03 20.76
N LEU A 224 -12.05 -20.21 21.14
CA LEU A 224 -10.75 -20.35 21.77
C LEU A 224 -9.63 -19.91 20.81
N ARG A 225 -9.70 -20.33 19.55
CA ARG A 225 -8.71 -19.91 18.52
C ARG A 225 -8.78 -18.41 18.23
N GLU A 226 -9.97 -17.83 18.16
CA GLU A 226 -10.17 -16.38 18.03
C GLU A 226 -9.51 -15.63 19.20
N PHE A 227 -9.72 -16.12 20.43
CA PHE A 227 -9.06 -15.56 21.62
C PHE A 227 -7.55 -15.68 21.54
N ASP A 228 -7.00 -16.82 21.15
CA ASP A 228 -5.55 -17.02 21.02
C ASP A 228 -4.92 -16.07 19.99
N GLU A 229 -5.60 -15.79 18.87
CA GLU A 229 -5.17 -14.82 17.85
C GLU A 229 -5.15 -13.39 18.40
N LEU A 230 -6.21 -12.98 19.11
CA LEU A 230 -6.28 -11.64 19.71
C LEU A 230 -5.26 -11.49 20.87
N TYR A 231 -5.09 -12.52 21.69
CA TYR A 231 -4.07 -12.52 22.75
C TYR A 231 -2.65 -12.46 22.16
N THR A 232 -2.40 -13.17 21.05
CA THR A 232 -1.13 -13.09 20.34
C THR A 232 -0.88 -11.69 19.81
N THR A 233 -1.89 -11.03 19.25
CA THR A 233 -1.84 -9.64 18.81
C THR A 233 -1.46 -8.71 19.96
N TRP A 234 -2.19 -8.76 21.07
CA TRP A 234 -1.92 -7.95 22.25
C TRP A 234 -0.50 -8.16 22.78
N ARG A 235 -0.08 -9.41 22.98
CA ARG A 235 1.25 -9.75 23.51
C ARG A 235 2.39 -9.24 22.63
N LEU A 236 2.26 -9.34 21.31
CA LEU A 236 3.26 -8.84 20.37
C LEU A 236 3.27 -7.31 20.34
N ALA A 237 2.09 -6.69 20.34
CA ALA A 237 1.93 -5.26 20.31
C ALA A 237 2.53 -4.59 21.55
N SER A 238 2.19 -5.07 22.74
CA SER A 238 2.71 -4.56 24.03
C SER A 238 4.24 -4.65 24.10
N ARG A 239 4.82 -5.77 23.65
CA ARG A 239 6.29 -5.93 23.65
C ARG A 239 7.02 -5.00 22.69
N LYS A 240 6.38 -4.57 21.60
CA LYS A 240 7.01 -3.81 20.52
C LYS A 240 6.49 -2.36 20.40
N GLY A 241 5.61 -1.94 21.30
CA GLY A 241 5.08 -0.57 21.36
C GLY A 241 4.16 -0.22 20.18
N TYR A 242 3.27 -1.14 19.79
CA TYR A 242 2.27 -0.93 18.74
C TYR A 242 0.93 -0.54 19.37
N LEU A 243 0.79 0.73 19.73
CA LEU A 243 -0.35 1.27 20.49
C LEU A 243 -1.71 0.96 19.87
N TYR A 244 -1.80 0.97 18.54
CA TYR A 244 -3.06 0.67 17.85
C TYR A 244 -3.58 -0.74 18.18
N PHE A 245 -2.73 -1.75 18.09
CA PHE A 245 -3.12 -3.13 18.35
C PHE A 245 -3.17 -3.47 19.84
N GLU A 246 -2.41 -2.76 20.68
CA GLU A 246 -2.48 -2.90 22.14
C GLU A 246 -3.84 -2.48 22.67
N GLY A 247 -4.39 -1.35 22.16
CA GLY A 247 -5.70 -0.85 22.57
C GLY A 247 -6.91 -1.57 21.99
N ASN A 248 -6.74 -2.32 20.86
CA ASN A 248 -7.83 -3.02 20.17
C ASN A 248 -7.79 -4.54 20.34
N GLY A 249 -6.76 -5.09 21.00
CA GLY A 249 -6.58 -6.53 21.23
C GLY A 249 -7.05 -7.01 22.60
N VAL A 250 -7.78 -6.17 23.35
CA VAL A 250 -8.31 -6.47 24.69
C VAL A 250 -9.81 -6.62 24.66
#